data_0002054ee108107913a2acd7a3e39725
#
_entry.id   0002054ee108107913a2acd7a3e39725
#
_cell.length_a   1.000
_cell.length_b   1.000
_cell.length_c   1.000
_cell.angle_alpha   90.00
_cell.angle_beta   90.00
_cell.angle_gamma   90.00
#
_symmetry.space_group_name_H-M   'P 1'
#
loop_
_entity.id
_entity.type
_entity.pdbx_description
1 polymer ?
#
loop_
_entity_poly.entity_id
_entity_poly.type
_entity_poly.pdbx_seq_one_letter_code
_entity_poly.pdbx_strand_id
1 'polypeptide(L)'
;MHIERHEIGPRFSEMTVVDVGTGKLVFIAGQVAENTSLDIGGQTREVLGFIDRLLQHVGARREHIVSARVYLASVGDYAQMNAVWDDWVVQGHTPARVTVGAKLINSAYKVEIEATAAFTPKDGHDHAHDDNCEKPHASGDLR
;
A
#
# COMPACT_ATOMS: atom_id res chain seq x y z
N MET A 1 13.62 -3.13 20.32
CA MET A 1 12.84 -2.84 19.11
C MET A 1 12.99 -3.98 18.14
N HIS A 2 11.91 -4.46 17.62
CA HIS A 2 11.92 -5.59 16.69
C HIS A 2 11.42 -5.14 15.33
N ILE A 3 12.10 -5.59 14.27
CA ILE A 3 11.71 -5.27 12.90
C ILE A 3 11.41 -6.57 12.16
N GLU A 4 10.20 -6.64 11.59
CA GLU A 4 9.80 -7.74 10.73
C GLU A 4 9.80 -7.25 9.28
N ARG A 5 10.17 -8.12 8.38
CA ARG A 5 10.13 -7.82 6.95
C ARG A 5 9.29 -8.86 6.25
N HIS A 6 8.43 -8.40 5.36
CA HIS A 6 7.48 -9.25 4.64
C HIS A 6 7.71 -9.13 3.14
N GLU A 7 7.58 -10.25 2.45
CA GLU A 7 7.82 -10.35 1.01
C GLU A 7 9.17 -9.75 0.65
N ILE A 8 10.21 -10.36 1.24
CA ILE A 8 11.60 -9.89 1.12
C ILE A 8 12.10 -10.16 -0.29
N GLY A 9 12.51 -9.11 -0.97
CA GLY A 9 13.15 -9.20 -2.27
C GLY A 9 14.65 -8.88 -2.18
N PRO A 10 15.37 -8.98 -3.29
CA PRO A 10 16.81 -8.71 -3.30
C PRO A 10 17.15 -7.22 -3.16
N ARG A 11 16.21 -6.33 -3.48
CA ARG A 11 16.44 -4.89 -3.38
C ARG A 11 15.64 -4.26 -2.26
N PHE A 12 14.41 -4.71 -2.06
CA PHE A 12 13.53 -4.14 -1.03
C PHE A 12 12.51 -5.18 -0.59
N SER A 13 11.93 -4.95 0.59
CA SER A 13 10.79 -5.73 1.08
C SER A 13 9.51 -4.96 0.76
N GLU A 14 8.43 -5.67 0.47
CA GLU A 14 7.14 -5.02 0.19
C GLU A 14 6.60 -4.30 1.43
N MET A 15 6.94 -4.80 2.61
CA MET A 15 6.48 -4.20 3.85
C MET A 15 7.48 -4.46 4.97
N THR A 16 7.67 -3.45 5.82
CA THR A 16 8.40 -3.63 7.08
C THR A 16 7.50 -3.22 8.23
N VAL A 17 7.60 -3.91 9.35
CA VAL A 17 6.84 -3.63 10.55
C VAL A 17 7.82 -3.42 11.70
N VAL A 18 7.69 -2.28 12.37
CA VAL A 18 8.54 -1.94 13.51
C VAL A 18 7.70 -1.99 14.77
N ASP A 19 8.07 -2.89 15.68
CA ASP A 19 7.43 -2.99 16.99
C ASP A 19 8.14 -2.00 17.91
N VAL A 20 7.40 -1.02 18.40
CA VAL A 20 7.94 0.01 19.30
C VAL A 20 7.53 -0.22 20.76
N GLY A 21 7.00 -1.40 21.08
CA GLY A 21 6.61 -1.78 22.45
C GLY A 21 5.16 -1.50 22.78
N THR A 22 4.68 -0.30 22.48
CA THR A 22 3.29 0.09 22.73
C THR A 22 2.41 -0.02 21.51
N GLY A 23 3.00 -0.29 20.36
CA GLY A 23 2.29 -0.41 19.09
C GLY A 23 3.26 -0.76 17.99
N LYS A 24 2.74 -0.75 16.76
CA LYS A 24 3.51 -1.09 15.58
C LYS A 24 3.41 0.00 14.53
N LEU A 25 4.52 0.24 13.83
CA LEU A 25 4.57 1.08 12.65
C LEU A 25 4.73 0.16 11.45
N VAL A 26 3.99 0.43 10.40
CA VAL A 26 3.98 -0.37 9.18
C VAL A 26 4.39 0.52 8.02
N PHE A 27 5.42 0.09 7.29
CA PHE A 27 5.89 0.81 6.11
C PHE A 27 5.65 -0.07 4.89
N ILE A 28 4.80 0.39 4.00
CA ILE A 28 4.47 -0.34 2.77
C ILE A 28 5.19 0.32 1.61
N ALA A 29 5.98 -0.48 0.90
CA ALA A 29 6.70 -0.02 -0.28
C ALA A 29 5.74 0.45 -1.36
N GLY A 30 6.22 1.24 -2.30
CA GLY A 30 5.41 1.71 -3.42
C GLY A 30 4.79 0.55 -4.17
N GLN A 31 3.47 0.53 -4.25
CA GLN A 31 2.71 -0.50 -4.94
C GLN A 31 2.32 0.00 -6.31
N VAL A 32 2.48 -0.86 -7.30
CA VAL A 32 2.09 -0.59 -8.69
C VAL A 32 1.22 -1.74 -9.19
N ALA A 33 0.42 -1.47 -10.22
CA ALA A 33 -0.48 -2.47 -10.77
C ALA A 33 0.31 -3.57 -11.48
N GLU A 34 -0.16 -4.79 -11.36
CA GLU A 34 0.36 -5.91 -12.15
C GLU A 34 -0.29 -5.94 -13.52
N ASN A 35 -1.59 -5.65 -13.58
CA ASN A 35 -2.29 -5.55 -14.85
C ASN A 35 -2.17 -4.13 -15.40
N THR A 36 -1.13 -3.89 -16.16
CA THR A 36 -0.83 -2.56 -16.70
C THR A 36 -1.74 -2.17 -17.87
N SER A 37 -2.61 -3.07 -18.33
CA SER A 37 -3.60 -2.73 -19.36
C SER A 37 -4.82 -1.99 -18.78
N LEU A 38 -4.96 -1.96 -17.46
CA LEU A 38 -6.06 -1.24 -16.83
C LEU A 38 -5.87 0.28 -16.98
N ASP A 39 -6.99 1.00 -17.00
CA ASP A 39 -6.98 2.46 -16.95
C ASP A 39 -6.58 2.96 -15.55
N ILE A 40 -6.55 4.26 -15.36
CA ILE A 40 -6.15 4.85 -14.07
C ILE A 40 -7.05 4.37 -12.94
N GLY A 41 -8.36 4.30 -13.13
CA GLY A 41 -9.28 3.81 -12.11
C GLY A 41 -9.00 2.36 -11.74
N GLY A 42 -8.81 1.51 -12.76
CA GLY A 42 -8.50 0.09 -12.56
C GLY A 42 -7.16 -0.12 -11.88
N GLN A 43 -6.13 0.60 -12.30
CA GLN A 43 -4.81 0.50 -11.66
C GLN A 43 -4.87 0.97 -10.20
N THR A 44 -5.58 2.05 -9.93
CA THR A 44 -5.73 2.56 -8.57
C THR A 44 -6.42 1.54 -7.67
N ARG A 45 -7.50 0.89 -8.15
CA ARG A 45 -8.19 -0.15 -7.37
C ARG A 45 -7.27 -1.32 -7.07
N GLU A 46 -6.50 -1.75 -8.06
CA GLU A 46 -5.58 -2.87 -7.87
C GLU A 46 -4.49 -2.55 -6.85
N VAL A 47 -3.90 -1.37 -6.96
CA VAL A 47 -2.85 -0.91 -6.03
C VAL A 47 -3.39 -0.80 -4.60
N LEU A 48 -4.57 -0.22 -4.43
CA LEU A 48 -5.20 -0.12 -3.10
C LEU A 48 -5.57 -1.49 -2.55
N GLY A 49 -5.94 -2.42 -3.41
CA GLY A 49 -6.17 -3.81 -3.03
C GLY A 49 -4.91 -4.50 -2.51
N PHE A 50 -3.75 -4.21 -3.10
CA PHE A 50 -2.47 -4.72 -2.60
C PHE A 50 -2.16 -4.15 -1.21
N ILE A 51 -2.40 -2.87 -1.01
CA ILE A 51 -2.20 -2.23 0.30
C ILE A 51 -3.12 -2.87 1.36
N ASP A 52 -4.39 -3.11 1.02
CA ASP A 52 -5.31 -3.80 1.92
C ASP A 52 -4.79 -5.16 2.35
N ARG A 53 -4.30 -5.95 1.41
CA ARG A 53 -3.80 -7.29 1.72
C ARG A 53 -2.57 -7.26 2.61
N LEU A 54 -1.65 -6.34 2.34
CA LEU A 54 -0.46 -6.19 3.17
C LEU A 54 -0.84 -5.78 4.59
N LEU A 55 -1.75 -4.82 4.74
CA LEU A 55 -2.24 -4.40 6.06
C LEU A 55 -2.89 -5.57 6.80
N GLN A 56 -3.79 -6.30 6.14
CA GLN A 56 -4.46 -7.44 6.74
C GLN A 56 -3.48 -8.50 7.22
N HIS A 57 -2.42 -8.72 6.47
CA HIS A 57 -1.42 -9.71 6.82
C HIS A 57 -0.79 -9.47 8.19
N VAL A 58 -0.73 -8.25 8.64
CA VAL A 58 -0.14 -7.87 9.94
C VAL A 58 -1.18 -7.46 10.98
N GLY A 59 -2.47 -7.57 10.64
CA GLY A 59 -3.56 -7.23 11.56
C GLY A 59 -3.94 -5.76 11.57
N ALA A 60 -3.50 -4.99 10.59
CA ALA A 60 -3.86 -3.59 10.45
C ALA A 60 -5.00 -3.41 9.44
N ARG A 61 -5.55 -2.22 9.36
CA ARG A 61 -6.66 -1.87 8.47
C ARG A 61 -6.43 -0.47 7.88
N ARG A 62 -7.25 -0.09 6.90
CA ARG A 62 -7.16 1.20 6.20
C ARG A 62 -7.18 2.40 7.14
N GLU A 63 -8.02 2.35 8.17
CA GLU A 63 -8.11 3.45 9.13
C GLU A 63 -6.85 3.64 9.95
N HIS A 64 -5.92 2.69 9.91
CA HIS A 64 -4.64 2.81 10.59
C HIS A 64 -3.58 3.52 9.75
N ILE A 65 -3.86 3.79 8.48
CA ILE A 65 -2.92 4.51 7.62
C ILE A 65 -2.82 5.95 8.10
N VAL A 66 -1.61 6.40 8.41
CA VAL A 66 -1.37 7.76 8.91
C VAL A 66 -0.78 8.67 7.84
N SER A 67 -0.14 8.10 6.82
CA SER A 67 0.48 8.87 5.75
C SER A 67 0.50 8.06 4.47
N ALA A 68 0.25 8.71 3.34
CA ALA A 68 0.31 8.09 2.03
C ALA A 68 0.93 9.04 1.01
N ARG A 69 1.63 8.47 0.04
CA ARG A 69 2.20 9.22 -1.08
C ARG A 69 1.72 8.60 -2.36
N VAL A 70 1.13 9.42 -3.21
CA VAL A 70 0.58 9.00 -4.50
C VAL A 70 1.38 9.64 -5.60
N TYR A 71 1.89 8.81 -6.51
CA TYR A 71 2.66 9.25 -7.66
C TYR A 71 1.85 8.94 -8.91
N LEU A 72 1.58 9.97 -9.72
CA LEU A 72 0.83 9.83 -10.96
C LEU A 72 1.74 10.04 -12.16
N ALA A 73 1.71 9.12 -13.11
CA ALA A 73 2.43 9.28 -14.36
C ALA A 73 1.89 10.46 -15.16
N SER A 74 0.60 10.75 -15.03
CA SER A 74 -0.04 11.92 -15.63
C SER A 74 -0.86 12.66 -14.59
N VAL A 75 -0.60 13.92 -14.36
CA VAL A 75 -1.36 14.73 -13.40
C VAL A 75 -2.80 14.92 -13.84
N GLY A 76 -3.10 14.73 -15.12
CA GLY A 76 -4.47 14.77 -15.63
C GLY A 76 -5.35 13.64 -15.10
N ASP A 77 -4.76 12.59 -14.52
CA ASP A 77 -5.48 11.47 -13.93
C ASP A 77 -5.91 11.73 -12.47
N TYR A 78 -5.64 12.89 -11.94
CA TYR A 78 -5.87 13.20 -10.53
C TYR A 78 -7.33 12.99 -10.10
N ALA A 79 -8.28 13.52 -10.87
CA ALA A 79 -9.70 13.41 -10.53
C ALA A 79 -10.18 11.95 -10.54
N GLN A 80 -9.75 11.17 -11.52
CA GLN A 80 -10.16 9.77 -11.65
C GLN A 80 -9.52 8.91 -10.55
N MET A 81 -8.28 9.17 -10.22
CA MET A 81 -7.60 8.49 -9.11
C MET A 81 -8.33 8.82 -7.80
N ASN A 82 -8.65 10.09 -7.57
CA ASN A 82 -9.36 10.50 -6.36
C ASN A 82 -10.74 9.88 -6.23
N ALA A 83 -11.45 9.64 -7.32
CA ALA A 83 -12.75 8.99 -7.26
C ALA A 83 -12.64 7.58 -6.64
N VAL A 84 -11.60 6.84 -7.00
CA VAL A 84 -11.35 5.52 -6.43
C VAL A 84 -10.85 5.63 -4.98
N TRP A 85 -9.96 6.56 -4.72
CA TRP A 85 -9.44 6.81 -3.38
C TRP A 85 -10.56 7.16 -2.40
N ASP A 86 -11.47 8.05 -2.81
CA ASP A 86 -12.57 8.51 -1.96
C ASP A 86 -13.51 7.37 -1.56
N ASP A 87 -13.71 6.41 -2.45
CA ASP A 87 -14.52 5.23 -2.16
C ASP A 87 -13.80 4.23 -1.24
N TRP A 88 -12.48 4.26 -1.25
CA TRP A 88 -11.66 3.29 -0.51
C TRP A 88 -11.30 3.78 0.90
N VAL A 89 -10.95 5.06 1.03
CA VAL A 89 -10.48 5.61 2.29
C VAL A 89 -11.63 5.64 3.31
N VAL A 90 -11.30 5.45 4.58
CA VAL A 90 -12.33 5.47 5.63
C VAL A 90 -12.58 6.92 6.03
N GLN A 91 -13.78 7.41 5.81
CA GLN A 91 -14.16 8.78 6.16
C GLN A 91 -14.03 9.00 7.67
N GLY A 92 -13.46 10.12 8.05
CA GLY A 92 -13.13 10.41 9.44
C GLY A 92 -11.76 9.88 9.86
N HIS A 93 -11.13 9.04 9.04
CA HIS A 93 -9.82 8.44 9.32
C HIS A 93 -8.88 8.59 8.12
N THR A 94 -9.03 9.68 7.38
CA THR A 94 -8.19 9.92 6.21
C THR A 94 -6.75 10.20 6.62
N PRO A 95 -5.76 9.63 5.92
CA PRO A 95 -4.36 9.89 6.25
C PRO A 95 -3.91 11.26 5.75
N ALA A 96 -2.80 11.74 6.29
CA ALA A 96 -2.06 12.79 5.61
C ALA A 96 -1.61 12.25 4.25
N ARG A 97 -1.75 13.04 3.19
CA ARG A 97 -1.44 12.57 1.84
C ARG A 97 -0.76 13.66 1.02
N VAL A 98 0.18 13.25 0.18
CA VAL A 98 0.71 14.08 -0.89
C VAL A 98 0.48 13.34 -2.20
N THR A 99 0.18 14.07 -3.26
CA THR A 99 0.06 13.53 -4.61
C THR A 99 0.92 14.37 -5.55
N VAL A 100 1.80 13.72 -6.28
CA VAL A 100 2.70 14.39 -7.22
C VAL A 100 2.71 13.68 -8.57
N GLY A 101 3.01 14.43 -9.61
CA GLY A 101 3.33 13.85 -10.91
C GLY A 101 4.76 13.36 -10.91
N ALA A 102 5.00 12.18 -11.46
CA ALA A 102 6.33 11.61 -11.53
C ALA A 102 6.44 10.68 -12.73
N LYS A 103 7.64 10.58 -13.28
CA LYS A 103 7.93 9.56 -14.26
C LYS A 103 8.16 8.25 -13.50
N LEU A 104 7.24 7.29 -13.64
CA LEU A 104 7.35 6.02 -12.98
C LEU A 104 8.35 5.12 -13.70
N ILE A 105 8.80 4.07 -13.00
CA ILE A 105 9.91 3.25 -13.51
C ILE A 105 9.51 2.46 -14.77
N ASN A 106 8.24 2.10 -14.91
CA ASN A 106 7.71 1.47 -16.10
C ASN A 106 6.68 2.41 -16.73
N SER A 107 6.78 2.65 -18.03
CA SER A 107 5.88 3.57 -18.73
C SER A 107 4.41 3.14 -18.74
N ALA A 108 4.13 1.87 -18.47
CA ALA A 108 2.77 1.34 -18.36
C ALA A 108 2.14 1.57 -16.99
N TYR A 109 2.91 1.95 -15.99
CA TYR A 109 2.38 2.29 -14.67
C TYR A 109 1.75 3.68 -14.73
N LYS A 110 0.50 3.78 -14.28
CA LYS A 110 -0.23 5.06 -14.24
C LYS A 110 -0.21 5.66 -12.85
N VAL A 111 -0.06 4.82 -11.82
CA VAL A 111 -0.07 5.24 -10.42
C VAL A 111 0.83 4.34 -9.60
N GLU A 112 1.45 4.93 -8.61
CA GLU A 112 2.19 4.21 -7.56
C GLU A 112 1.81 4.81 -6.22
N ILE A 113 1.56 3.98 -5.21
CA ILE A 113 1.15 4.44 -3.88
C ILE A 113 1.98 3.72 -2.83
N GLU A 114 2.58 4.51 -1.93
CA GLU A 114 3.19 3.99 -0.72
C GLU A 114 2.43 4.49 0.50
N ALA A 115 2.47 3.76 1.59
CA ALA A 115 1.72 4.09 2.79
C ALA A 115 2.47 3.73 4.05
N THR A 116 2.21 4.49 5.11
CA THR A 116 2.69 4.21 6.46
C THR A 116 1.48 4.11 7.37
N ALA A 117 1.44 3.07 8.20
CA ALA A 117 0.35 2.86 9.15
C ALA A 117 0.89 2.73 10.57
N ALA A 118 0.04 2.97 11.54
CA ALA A 118 0.35 2.81 12.96
C ALA A 118 -0.85 2.19 13.64
N PHE A 119 -0.64 1.15 14.44
CA PHE A 119 -1.74 0.50 15.14
C PHE A 119 -1.24 -0.21 16.39
N THR A 120 -2.18 -0.47 17.30
CA THR A 120 -1.93 -1.29 18.48
C THR A 120 -2.60 -2.63 18.25
N PRO A 121 -1.86 -3.74 18.24
CA PRO A 121 -2.48 -5.05 18.08
C PRO A 121 -3.46 -5.33 19.23
N LYS A 122 -4.57 -6.00 18.90
CA LYS A 122 -5.52 -6.40 19.93
C LYS A 122 -4.96 -7.62 20.67
N ASP A 123 -5.00 -7.54 22.01
CA ASP A 123 -4.48 -8.63 22.82
C ASP A 123 -5.24 -9.93 22.58
N GLY A 124 -4.53 -11.00 22.35
CA GLY A 124 -5.07 -12.36 22.30
C GLY A 124 -5.91 -12.69 21.09
N HIS A 125 -6.03 -11.82 20.17
CA HIS A 125 -6.70 -12.12 18.95
C HIS A 125 -5.70 -12.34 17.89
N ASP A 126 -5.51 -13.61 17.73
CA ASP A 126 -4.87 -13.98 16.63
C ASP A 126 -5.51 -13.82 15.47
N HIS A 127 -5.02 -13.26 14.83
CA HIS A 127 -5.00 -13.11 13.49
C HIS A 127 -5.02 -14.42 12.85
N ALA A 128 -6.10 -14.71 12.28
CA ALA A 128 -6.13 -15.73 11.29
C ALA A 128 -5.09 -15.37 10.27
N HIS A 129 -3.99 -16.06 10.35
CA HIS A 129 -2.99 -15.95 9.36
C HIS A 129 -3.54 -16.48 8.08
N ASP A 130 -3.92 -15.58 7.25
CA ASP A 130 -4.21 -15.95 5.91
C ASP A 130 -2.88 -16.03 5.18
N ASP A 131 -2.36 -17.22 5.11
CA ASP A 131 -1.11 -17.50 4.41
C ASP A 131 -1.23 -17.27 2.90
N ASN A 132 -2.41 -16.88 2.43
CA ASN A 132 -2.65 -16.60 1.03
C ASN A 132 -2.58 -15.12 0.66
N CYS A 133 -2.02 -14.31 1.51
CA CYS A 133 -1.81 -12.92 1.18
C CYS A 133 -0.60 -12.67 0.30
N GLU A 134 -0.25 -13.60 -0.55
CA GLU A 134 0.84 -13.36 -1.47
C GLU A 134 0.37 -12.54 -2.65
N LYS A 135 0.99 -11.43 -2.81
CA LYS A 135 0.92 -10.71 -4.05
C LYS A 135 1.60 -11.57 -5.10
N PRO A 136 0.91 -11.90 -6.18
CA PRO A 136 1.57 -12.63 -7.27
C PRO A 136 2.79 -11.83 -7.71
N HIS A 137 3.90 -12.51 -7.83
CA HIS A 137 5.14 -11.87 -8.19
C HIS A 137 5.11 -11.39 -9.63
N ALA A 138 4.73 -10.19 -9.80
CA ALA A 138 5.11 -9.51 -11.03
C ALA A 138 6.49 -8.96 -10.80
N SER A 139 7.34 -9.27 -11.69
CA SER A 139 8.67 -8.71 -11.85
C SER A 139 9.03 -7.58 -10.90
N GLY A 140 9.44 -7.94 -9.70
CA GLY A 140 9.97 -6.98 -8.74
C GLY A 140 11.18 -6.20 -9.26
N ASP A 141 11.68 -6.58 -10.40
CA ASP A 141 12.80 -5.90 -11.04
C ASP A 141 12.43 -4.57 -11.69
N LEU A 142 11.15 -4.30 -11.85
CA LEU A 142 10.68 -3.07 -12.50
C LEU A 142 10.34 -1.95 -11.50
N ARG A 143 10.51 -2.18 -10.21
CA ARG A 143 10.21 -1.18 -9.16
C ARG A 143 11.46 -0.75 -8.42
#